data_bec0c48cbf796a3cf989f7580c022b0f
#
_entry.id   bec0c48cbf796a3cf989f7580c022b0f
#
_cell.length_a   1.000
_cell.length_b   1.000
_cell.length_c   1.000
_cell.angle_alpha   90.00
_cell.angle_beta   90.00
_cell.angle_gamma   90.00
#
_symmetry.space_group_name_H-M   'P 1'
#
loop_
_entity.id
_entity.type
_entity.pdbx_description
1 polymer ?
#
loop_
_entity_poly.entity_id
_entity_poly.type
_entity_poly.pdbx_seq_one_letter_code
_entity_poly.pdbx_strand_id
1 'polypeptide(L)'
;MKFAQTIAERSVDPKCQVGCAVVSDDNTQVFAVGYNGDHAGGSNERDSMKVGQAGFIHAEINALIKCDYNSTKTKILYVTLSPCRMCAKAIVNAGISEVVYDRTYYPDPSGLELLANAGIRVRKFEESGNS
;
A
#
# COMPACT_ATOMS: atom_id res chain seq x y z
N MET A 1 -7.81 3.26 -7.50
CA MET A 1 -6.35 3.35 -7.80
C MET A 1 -5.87 4.78 -8.05
N LYS A 2 -6.61 5.57 -8.76
CA LYS A 2 -6.21 6.97 -9.02
C LYS A 2 -5.95 7.76 -7.74
N PHE A 3 -6.76 7.53 -6.72
CA PHE A 3 -6.58 8.18 -5.43
C PHE A 3 -5.24 7.79 -4.79
N ALA A 4 -4.88 6.51 -4.85
CA ALA A 4 -3.59 6.04 -4.35
C ALA A 4 -2.44 6.65 -5.17
N GLN A 5 -2.60 6.75 -6.48
CA GLN A 5 -1.60 7.38 -7.35
C GLN A 5 -1.39 8.86 -7.00
N THR A 6 -2.47 9.56 -6.71
CA THR A 6 -2.39 10.96 -6.30
C THR A 6 -1.68 11.09 -4.95
N ILE A 7 -2.00 10.22 -4.01
CA ILE A 7 -1.37 10.23 -2.70
C ILE A 7 0.13 9.93 -2.79
N ALA A 8 0.55 9.10 -3.74
CA ALA A 8 1.96 8.79 -3.95
C ALA A 8 2.80 10.04 -4.20
N GLU A 9 2.21 11.07 -4.81
CA GLU A 9 2.92 12.32 -5.11
C GLU A 9 3.32 13.08 -3.85
N ARG A 10 2.77 12.75 -2.70
CA ARG A 10 3.13 13.34 -1.43
C ARG A 10 4.45 12.81 -0.88
N SER A 11 4.91 11.66 -1.38
CA SER A 11 6.17 11.08 -0.93
C SER A 11 7.35 11.94 -1.35
N VAL A 12 8.29 12.11 -0.43
CA VAL A 12 9.52 12.87 -0.68
C VAL A 12 10.68 11.95 -1.10
N ASP A 13 10.44 10.66 -1.24
CA ASP A 13 11.48 9.71 -1.64
C ASP A 13 11.93 10.05 -3.07
N PRO A 14 13.21 10.39 -3.28
CA PRO A 14 13.70 10.72 -4.61
C PRO A 14 13.76 9.53 -5.57
N LYS A 15 13.69 8.31 -5.05
CA LYS A 15 13.81 7.08 -5.85
C LYS A 15 12.49 6.45 -6.18
N CYS A 16 11.54 6.43 -5.24
CA CYS A 16 10.30 5.71 -5.44
C CYS A 16 9.19 6.30 -4.59
N GLN A 17 8.18 6.83 -5.25
CA GLN A 17 7.00 7.36 -4.59
C GLN A 17 5.91 6.31 -4.62
N VAL A 18 5.42 5.92 -3.46
CA VAL A 18 4.36 4.91 -3.32
C VAL A 18 3.19 5.50 -2.56
N GLY A 19 2.00 5.25 -3.04
CA GLY A 19 0.75 5.68 -2.40
C GLY A 19 -0.14 4.49 -2.13
N CYS A 20 -0.93 4.60 -1.05
CA CYS A 20 -1.84 3.56 -0.63
C CYS A 20 -3.14 4.18 -0.12
N ALA A 21 -4.26 3.55 -0.46
CA ALA A 21 -5.57 3.94 0.04
C ALA A 21 -6.34 2.70 0.47
N VAL A 22 -6.95 2.76 1.65
CA VAL A 22 -7.81 1.69 2.15
C VAL A 22 -9.23 2.18 2.12
N VAL A 23 -10.09 1.47 1.41
CA VAL A 23 -11.48 1.87 1.19
C VAL A 23 -12.43 0.72 1.53
N SER A 24 -13.71 1.04 1.73
CA SER A 24 -14.73 0.02 1.89
C SER A 24 -14.99 -0.68 0.55
N ASP A 25 -15.46 -1.93 0.62
CA ASP A 25 -15.70 -2.73 -0.59
C ASP A 25 -16.81 -2.17 -1.46
N ASP A 26 -17.70 -1.36 -0.92
CA ASP A 26 -18.72 -0.66 -1.68
C ASP A 26 -18.25 0.70 -2.22
N ASN A 27 -16.99 1.05 -1.97
CA ASN A 27 -16.36 2.31 -2.40
C ASN A 27 -17.05 3.58 -1.86
N THR A 28 -17.78 3.48 -0.76
CA THR A 28 -18.46 4.64 -0.19
C THR A 28 -17.65 5.34 0.90
N GLN A 29 -16.62 4.70 1.42
CA GLN A 29 -15.84 5.24 2.52
C GLN A 29 -14.35 4.99 2.32
N VAL A 30 -13.54 6.04 2.51
CA VAL A 30 -12.08 5.94 2.56
C VAL A 30 -11.70 5.86 4.04
N PHE A 31 -11.06 4.76 4.43
CA PHE A 31 -10.65 4.56 5.82
C PHE A 31 -9.32 5.22 6.13
N ALA A 32 -8.39 5.19 5.19
CA ALA A 32 -7.08 5.77 5.41
C ALA A 32 -6.33 5.91 4.09
N VAL A 33 -5.36 6.81 4.09
CA VAL A 33 -4.39 6.94 3.00
C VAL A 33 -3.00 6.95 3.60
N GLY A 34 -2.01 6.56 2.82
CA GLY A 34 -0.62 6.59 3.23
C GLY A 34 0.31 6.74 2.04
N TYR A 35 1.48 7.27 2.29
CA TYR A 35 2.57 7.30 1.33
C TYR A 35 3.86 6.96 2.06
N ASN A 36 4.86 6.51 1.32
CA ASN A 36 6.12 6.13 1.95
C ASN A 36 6.87 7.37 2.43
N GLY A 37 7.31 7.34 3.68
CA GLY A 37 7.98 8.48 4.28
C GLY A 37 8.45 8.18 5.68
N ASP A 38 9.15 9.14 6.28
CA ASP A 38 9.68 9.02 7.62
C ASP A 38 8.57 9.18 8.66
N HIS A 39 8.91 8.90 9.91
CA HIS A 39 7.99 9.16 11.02
C HIS A 39 7.72 10.66 11.15
N ALA A 40 6.65 11.03 11.85
CA ALA A 40 6.31 12.43 12.05
C ALA A 40 7.49 13.16 12.70
N GLY A 41 7.92 14.27 12.09
CA GLY A 41 9.07 15.05 12.58
C GLY A 41 10.42 14.52 12.11
N GLY A 42 10.46 13.45 11.33
CA GLY A 42 11.71 12.93 10.80
C GLY A 42 12.26 13.79 9.67
N SER A 43 13.51 13.50 9.26
CA SER A 43 14.22 14.30 8.27
C SER A 43 13.73 14.15 6.84
N ASN A 44 13.02 13.06 6.56
CA ASN A 44 12.60 12.67 5.20
C ASN A 44 13.78 12.40 4.26
N GLU A 45 14.93 12.04 4.82
CA GLU A 45 16.10 11.63 4.05
C GLU A 45 16.21 10.11 4.07
N ARG A 46 16.65 9.54 2.95
CA ARG A 46 16.85 8.09 2.88
C ARG A 46 18.05 7.68 3.71
N ASP A 47 17.92 6.56 4.44
CA ASP A 47 19.05 5.97 5.17
C ASP A 47 20.07 5.41 4.17
N SER A 48 19.62 4.93 3.01
CA SER A 48 20.47 4.35 2.00
C SER A 48 19.78 4.45 0.64
N MET A 49 20.59 4.56 -0.42
CA MET A 49 20.06 4.53 -1.80
C MET A 49 19.94 3.11 -2.34
N LYS A 50 20.33 2.10 -1.56
CA LYS A 50 20.18 0.71 -1.96
C LYS A 50 18.71 0.31 -1.95
N VAL A 51 18.33 -0.60 -2.85
CA VAL A 51 16.97 -1.10 -2.95
C VAL A 51 16.53 -1.72 -1.61
N GLY A 52 15.36 -1.31 -1.12
CA GLY A 52 14.78 -1.84 0.11
C GLY A 52 15.40 -1.31 1.39
N GLN A 53 16.34 -0.36 1.32
CA GLN A 53 17.06 0.15 2.49
C GLN A 53 16.87 1.65 2.69
N ALA A 54 15.76 2.20 2.22
CA ALA A 54 15.49 3.63 2.38
C ALA A 54 15.31 4.06 3.84
N GLY A 55 14.85 3.15 4.69
CA GLY A 55 14.51 3.47 6.08
C GLY A 55 13.17 4.14 6.24
N PHE A 56 12.46 4.43 5.16
CA PHE A 56 11.12 5.02 5.21
C PHE A 56 10.09 3.98 5.61
N ILE A 57 9.07 4.42 6.33
CA ILE A 57 7.89 3.60 6.58
C ILE A 57 7.14 3.46 5.25
N HIS A 58 6.79 2.24 4.89
CA HIS A 58 6.11 1.97 3.63
C HIS A 58 4.70 2.56 3.63
N ALA A 59 4.20 2.88 2.44
CA ALA A 59 2.88 3.50 2.28
C ALA A 59 1.77 2.65 2.91
N GLU A 60 1.83 1.33 2.74
CA GLU A 60 0.84 0.42 3.28
C GLU A 60 0.79 0.49 4.80
N ILE A 61 1.95 0.49 5.46
CA ILE A 61 2.03 0.55 6.93
C ILE A 61 1.46 1.89 7.41
N ASN A 62 1.83 3.00 6.75
CA ASN A 62 1.32 4.32 7.11
C ASN A 62 -0.21 4.39 6.98
N ALA A 63 -0.78 3.76 5.96
CA ALA A 63 -2.23 3.71 5.80
C ALA A 63 -2.87 2.81 6.86
N LEU A 64 -2.33 1.62 7.09
CA LEU A 64 -2.90 0.65 8.02
C LEU A 64 -2.94 1.16 9.46
N ILE A 65 -1.93 1.92 9.88
CA ILE A 65 -1.87 2.50 11.22
C ILE A 65 -3.07 3.44 11.46
N LYS A 66 -3.55 4.09 10.41
CA LYS A 66 -4.62 5.09 10.52
C LYS A 66 -6.02 4.55 10.28
N CYS A 67 -6.16 3.27 9.94
CA CYS A 67 -7.46 2.70 9.64
C CYS A 67 -8.35 2.60 10.87
N ASP A 68 -9.65 2.69 10.63
CA ASP A 68 -10.66 2.42 11.65
C ASP A 68 -10.96 0.92 11.67
N TYR A 69 -10.46 0.23 12.69
CA TYR A 69 -10.66 -1.20 12.85
C TYR A 69 -11.95 -1.55 13.61
N ASN A 70 -12.70 -0.54 14.04
CA ASN A 70 -14.00 -0.76 14.66
C ASN A 70 -15.14 -0.85 13.63
N SER A 71 -14.86 -0.49 12.38
CA SER A 71 -15.84 -0.60 11.31
C SER A 71 -16.04 -2.07 10.92
N THR A 72 -17.29 -2.46 10.67
CA THR A 72 -17.62 -3.82 10.20
C THR A 72 -17.53 -3.94 8.69
N LYS A 73 -17.30 -2.85 7.99
CA LYS A 73 -17.19 -2.87 6.52
C LYS A 73 -15.92 -3.59 6.08
N THR A 74 -16.06 -4.36 5.02
CA THR A 74 -14.92 -5.04 4.37
C THR A 74 -14.00 -4.01 3.73
N LYS A 75 -12.70 -4.22 3.85
CA LYS A 75 -11.69 -3.27 3.41
C LYS A 75 -10.92 -3.79 2.21
N ILE A 76 -10.73 -2.89 1.23
CA ILE A 76 -9.89 -3.13 0.06
C ILE A 76 -8.72 -2.16 0.12
N LEU A 77 -7.51 -2.65 -0.13
CA LEU A 77 -6.31 -1.83 -0.14
C LEU A 77 -5.83 -1.64 -1.57
N TYR A 78 -5.73 -0.38 -1.98
CA TYR A 78 -5.16 0.02 -3.27
C TYR A 78 -3.76 0.55 -3.03
N VAL A 79 -2.79 0.07 -3.78
CA VAL A 79 -1.39 0.50 -3.63
C VAL A 79 -0.74 0.63 -5.00
N THR A 80 0.08 1.65 -5.18
CA THR A 80 0.69 1.92 -6.49
C THR A 80 1.82 0.95 -6.82
N LEU A 81 2.45 0.35 -5.82
CA LEU A 81 3.51 -0.63 -6.00
C LEU A 81 3.17 -1.87 -5.17
N SER A 82 3.33 -3.07 -5.74
CA SER A 82 2.97 -4.29 -5.04
C SER A 82 3.71 -4.40 -3.71
N PRO A 83 3.04 -4.87 -2.64
CA PRO A 83 3.63 -4.87 -1.30
C PRO A 83 4.79 -5.85 -1.19
N CYS A 84 5.79 -5.46 -0.41
CA CYS A 84 6.86 -6.37 -0.02
C CYS A 84 6.32 -7.41 0.96
N ARG A 85 7.13 -8.42 1.27
CA ARG A 85 6.71 -9.50 2.15
C ARG A 85 6.29 -9.02 3.54
N MET A 86 7.02 -8.05 4.11
CA MET A 86 6.68 -7.49 5.42
C MET A 86 5.32 -6.79 5.40
N CYS A 87 5.09 -5.93 4.39
CA CYS A 87 3.81 -5.22 4.26
C CYS A 87 2.67 -6.21 4.01
N ALA A 88 2.92 -7.28 3.23
CA ALA A 88 1.92 -8.30 2.99
C ALA A 88 1.47 -8.96 4.30
N LYS A 89 2.40 -9.26 5.20
CA LYS A 89 2.06 -9.83 6.50
C LYS A 89 1.20 -8.87 7.33
N ALA A 90 1.54 -7.60 7.32
CA ALA A 90 0.76 -6.58 8.02
C ALA A 90 -0.65 -6.47 7.44
N ILE A 91 -0.78 -6.53 6.13
CA ILE A 91 -2.06 -6.47 5.43
C ILE A 91 -2.95 -7.65 5.86
N VAL A 92 -2.38 -8.86 5.91
CA VAL A 92 -3.13 -10.04 6.36
C VAL A 92 -3.64 -9.84 7.78
N ASN A 93 -2.77 -9.40 8.69
CA ASN A 93 -3.15 -9.22 10.08
C ASN A 93 -4.13 -8.07 10.31
N ALA A 94 -4.15 -7.11 9.40
CA ALA A 94 -5.09 -5.99 9.46
C ALA A 94 -6.51 -6.36 9.00
N GLY A 95 -6.69 -7.56 8.43
CA GLY A 95 -8.01 -8.01 8.00
C GLY A 95 -8.45 -7.44 6.65
N ILE A 96 -7.51 -7.04 5.81
CA ILE A 96 -7.82 -6.59 4.46
C ILE A 96 -8.28 -7.78 3.63
N SER A 97 -9.35 -7.62 2.87
CA SER A 97 -9.91 -8.72 2.07
C SER A 97 -9.40 -8.77 0.65
N GLU A 98 -8.99 -7.63 0.11
CA GLU A 98 -8.53 -7.55 -1.28
C GLU A 98 -7.42 -6.52 -1.41
N VAL A 99 -6.42 -6.83 -2.24
CA VAL A 99 -5.35 -5.90 -2.58
C VAL A 99 -5.35 -5.69 -4.09
N VAL A 100 -5.34 -4.43 -4.50
CA VAL A 100 -5.24 -4.02 -5.89
C VAL A 100 -3.96 -3.22 -6.04
N TYR A 101 -3.05 -3.68 -6.88
CA TYR A 101 -1.77 -2.98 -7.08
C TYR A 101 -1.62 -2.53 -8.53
N ASP A 102 -0.83 -1.47 -8.74
CA ASP A 102 -0.63 -0.89 -10.07
C ASP A 102 0.63 -1.44 -10.74
N ARG A 103 1.78 -1.35 -10.06
CA ARG A 103 3.07 -1.81 -10.59
C ARG A 103 3.61 -2.94 -9.74
N THR A 104 4.32 -3.87 -10.38
CA THR A 104 4.95 -4.99 -9.68
C THR A 104 6.31 -4.57 -9.14
N TYR A 105 6.57 -4.89 -7.88
CA TYR A 105 7.87 -4.69 -7.26
C TYR A 105 8.73 -5.94 -7.55
N TYR A 106 9.49 -5.88 -8.61
CA TYR A 106 10.26 -7.03 -9.09
C TYR A 106 11.35 -7.53 -8.14
N PRO A 107 12.02 -6.67 -7.35
CA PRO A 107 13.03 -7.18 -6.42
C PRO A 107 12.49 -8.15 -5.38
N ASP A 108 11.20 -8.07 -5.04
CA ASP A 108 10.59 -9.00 -4.09
C ASP A 108 9.13 -9.25 -4.43
N PRO A 109 8.84 -10.24 -5.31
CA PRO A 109 7.47 -10.58 -5.65
C PRO A 109 6.79 -11.47 -4.60
N SER A 110 7.51 -11.92 -3.58
CA SER A 110 6.97 -12.89 -2.61
C SER A 110 5.80 -12.33 -1.79
N GLY A 111 5.67 -11.02 -1.69
CA GLY A 111 4.55 -10.41 -0.99
C GLY A 111 3.21 -10.76 -1.61
N LEU A 112 3.13 -10.77 -2.94
CA LEU A 112 1.89 -11.13 -3.64
C LEU A 112 1.53 -12.60 -3.41
N GLU A 113 2.52 -13.49 -3.43
CA GLU A 113 2.31 -14.91 -3.15
C GLU A 113 1.80 -15.12 -1.73
N LEU A 114 2.37 -14.41 -0.78
CA LEU A 114 1.96 -14.50 0.62
C LEU A 114 0.49 -14.10 0.78
N LEU A 115 0.08 -13.00 0.14
CA LEU A 115 -1.31 -12.53 0.20
C LEU A 115 -2.26 -13.59 -0.39
N ALA A 116 -1.94 -14.12 -1.54
CA ALA A 116 -2.77 -15.13 -2.20
C ALA A 116 -2.89 -16.40 -1.34
N ASN A 117 -1.77 -16.86 -0.77
CA ASN A 117 -1.77 -18.04 0.07
C ASN A 117 -2.54 -17.84 1.37
N ALA A 118 -2.66 -16.60 1.82
CA ALA A 118 -3.43 -16.27 3.01
C ALA A 118 -4.93 -16.08 2.72
N GLY A 119 -5.36 -16.28 1.49
CA GLY A 119 -6.76 -16.16 1.10
C GLY A 119 -7.20 -14.76 0.74
N ILE A 120 -6.28 -13.83 0.60
CA ILE A 120 -6.61 -12.47 0.19
C ILE A 120 -6.71 -12.42 -1.32
N ARG A 121 -7.74 -11.75 -1.82
CA ARG A 121 -7.93 -11.54 -3.24
C ARG A 121 -6.90 -10.53 -3.73
N VAL A 122 -6.10 -10.91 -4.72
CA VAL A 122 -5.04 -10.06 -5.25
C VAL A 122 -5.30 -9.85 -6.74
N ARG A 123 -5.31 -8.59 -7.18
CA ARG A 123 -5.41 -8.31 -8.60
C ARG A 123 -4.60 -7.10 -8.99
N LYS A 124 -4.08 -7.13 -10.20
CA LYS A 124 -3.37 -6.02 -10.77
C LYS A 124 -4.39 -5.04 -11.37
N PHE A 125 -4.22 -3.76 -11.08
CA PHE A 125 -5.05 -2.72 -11.66
C PHE A 125 -4.78 -2.61 -13.16
N GLU A 126 -5.84 -2.59 -13.95
CA GLU A 126 -5.72 -2.34 -15.39
C GLU A 126 -6.49 -1.07 -15.70
N GLU A 127 -5.75 -0.08 -16.18
CA GLU A 127 -6.36 1.13 -16.68
C GLU A 127 -6.91 0.83 -18.06
N SER A 128 -8.01 0.14 -18.08
CA SER A 128 -8.61 -0.21 -19.35
C SER A 128 -9.49 0.95 -19.79
N GLY A 129 -9.37 1.33 -20.99
CA GLY A 129 -10.22 2.35 -21.56
C GLY A 129 -11.69 1.99 -21.48
N ASN A 130 -11.98 0.85 -21.00
CA ASN A 130 -13.31 0.36 -20.82
C ASN A 130 -13.83 0.45 -19.43
N SER A 131 -13.04 0.82 -18.55
CA SER A 131 -13.40 0.77 -17.13
C SER A 131 -14.75 1.37 -16.84
#